data_d53d13c69d62c234358c05f71313686c
#
_entry.id   d53d13c69d62c234358c05f71313686c
#
_cell.length_a   1.000
_cell.length_b   1.000
_cell.length_c   1.000
_cell.angle_alpha   90.00
_cell.angle_beta   90.00
_cell.angle_gamma   90.00
#
_symmetry.space_group_name_H-M   'P 1'
#
loop_
_entity.id
_entity.type
_entity.pdbx_description
1 polymer ?
#
loop_
_entity_poly.entity_id
_entity_poly.type
_entity_poly.pdbx_seq_one_letter_code
_entity_poly.pdbx_strand_id
1 'polypeptide(L)'
;MCIRDSYVAVHEGKKTQSNMQAGGVLRDHAFKLYRGTIDFKWGAKGAVGNEKEDVLLLSNDVVNQTIPLILCAEEDVEGNHGATIGKLDDELLFYLESRSMNREQIYEMMAMAKVDAVCRKIPDAATRAKVQEFLGRAGEEEEAEE
;
A
#
# COMPACT_ATOMS: atom_id res chain seq x y z
N MET A 1 -3.35 14.68 7.15
CA MET A 1 -4.13 13.42 7.26
C MET A 1 -3.40 12.43 8.16
N CYS A 2 -4.11 11.72 9.03
CA CYS A 2 -3.54 10.71 9.92
C CYS A 2 -4.27 9.38 9.68
N ILE A 3 -3.54 8.37 9.20
CA ILE A 3 -4.06 7.03 8.93
C ILE A 3 -3.43 6.06 9.92
N ARG A 4 -4.27 5.24 10.58
CA ARG A 4 -3.82 4.19 11.49
C ARG A 4 -4.64 2.93 11.23
N ASP A 5 -4.00 1.94 10.62
CA ASP A 5 -4.64 0.69 10.20
C ASP A 5 -3.96 -0.52 10.85
N SER A 6 -4.76 -1.51 11.20
CA SER A 6 -4.28 -2.79 11.70
C SER A 6 -5.08 -3.93 11.07
N TYR A 7 -4.36 -4.84 10.42
CA TYR A 7 -4.92 -6.03 9.79
C TYR A 7 -4.29 -7.28 10.36
N VAL A 8 -5.09 -8.32 10.55
CA VAL A 8 -4.64 -9.58 11.11
C VAL A 8 -5.12 -10.74 10.24
N ALA A 9 -4.20 -11.57 9.78
CA ALA A 9 -4.49 -12.85 9.13
C ALA A 9 -4.22 -13.99 10.14
N VAL A 10 -5.28 -14.64 10.60
CA VAL A 10 -5.18 -15.76 11.54
C VAL A 10 -5.25 -17.08 10.79
N HIS A 11 -4.23 -17.91 10.95
CA HIS A 11 -4.14 -19.26 10.39
C HIS A 11 -4.45 -20.30 11.48
N GLU A 12 -5.60 -20.95 11.39
CA GLU A 12 -6.03 -22.00 12.34
C GLU A 12 -5.98 -23.40 11.71
N GLY A 13 -6.09 -23.48 10.39
CA GLY A 13 -6.12 -24.72 9.63
C GLY A 13 -4.81 -25.08 8.97
N LYS A 14 -4.64 -26.36 8.63
CA LYS A 14 -3.47 -26.85 7.89
C LYS A 14 -3.46 -26.32 6.48
N LYS A 15 -2.26 -25.98 5.96
CA LYS A 15 -2.01 -25.54 4.57
C LYS A 15 -2.86 -24.34 4.13
N THR A 16 -3.24 -23.50 5.08
CA THR A 16 -3.91 -22.23 4.77
C THR A 16 -2.93 -21.23 4.16
N GLN A 17 -3.45 -20.32 3.33
CA GLN A 17 -2.63 -19.28 2.71
C GLN A 17 -3.25 -17.90 2.92
N SER A 18 -2.40 -16.91 3.18
CA SER A 18 -2.79 -15.49 3.19
C SER A 18 -1.79 -14.63 2.45
N ASN A 19 -2.32 -13.60 1.76
CA ASN A 19 -1.51 -12.58 1.12
C ASN A 19 -2.10 -11.21 1.47
N MET A 20 -1.44 -10.49 2.37
CA MET A 20 -1.78 -9.12 2.71
C MET A 20 -0.94 -8.17 1.85
N GLN A 21 -1.59 -7.21 1.21
CA GLN A 21 -0.89 -6.18 0.43
C GLN A 21 -1.42 -4.82 0.84
N ALA A 22 -0.53 -3.96 1.29
CA ALA A 22 -0.80 -2.58 1.61
C ALA A 22 -0.07 -1.67 0.61
N GLY A 23 -0.79 -0.72 0.04
CA GLY A 23 -0.23 0.34 -0.80
C GLY A 23 -0.51 1.70 -0.19
N GLY A 24 0.42 2.64 -0.37
CA GLY A 24 0.24 4.01 0.14
C GLY A 24 0.98 5.04 -0.67
N VAL A 25 0.40 6.23 -0.72
CA VAL A 25 1.07 7.45 -1.21
C VAL A 25 0.95 8.50 -0.12
N LEU A 26 2.06 9.08 0.29
CA LEU A 26 2.11 10.07 1.35
C LEU A 26 2.67 11.37 0.81
N ARG A 27 1.94 12.48 1.03
CA ARG A 27 2.36 13.83 0.65
C ARG A 27 2.16 14.82 1.80
N ASP A 28 2.74 15.99 1.69
CA ASP A 28 2.66 17.12 2.62
C ASP A 28 3.17 16.73 4.03
N HIS A 29 2.30 16.76 5.04
CA HIS A 29 2.57 16.38 6.42
C HIS A 29 1.78 15.14 6.83
N ALA A 30 1.55 14.20 5.88
CA ALA A 30 0.79 12.99 6.17
C ALA A 30 1.51 12.09 7.17
N PHE A 31 0.73 11.51 8.08
CA PHE A 31 1.17 10.48 9.01
C PHE A 31 0.44 9.18 8.71
N LYS A 32 1.20 8.08 8.56
CA LYS A 32 0.66 6.73 8.39
C LYS A 32 1.30 5.80 9.42
N LEU A 33 0.47 5.03 10.13
CA LEU A 33 0.86 3.88 10.93
C LEU A 33 0.11 2.65 10.41
N TYR A 34 0.84 1.71 9.86
CA TYR A 34 0.32 0.43 9.40
C TYR A 34 0.84 -0.70 10.29
N ARG A 35 -0.05 -1.61 10.69
CA ARG A 35 0.31 -2.84 11.39
C ARG A 35 -0.28 -4.02 10.64
N GLY A 36 0.58 -4.87 10.09
CA GLY A 36 0.20 -6.18 9.55
C GLY A 36 0.59 -7.27 10.53
N THR A 37 -0.30 -8.22 10.76
CA THR A 37 -0.04 -9.34 11.65
C THR A 37 -0.42 -10.64 10.96
N ILE A 38 0.52 -11.58 10.88
CA ILE A 38 0.28 -12.96 10.48
C ILE A 38 0.35 -13.80 11.77
N ASP A 39 -0.74 -14.49 12.13
CA ASP A 39 -0.84 -15.24 13.36
C ASP A 39 -1.08 -16.73 13.06
N PHE A 40 -0.02 -17.53 13.18
CA PHE A 40 -0.08 -18.98 13.00
C PHE A 40 -0.40 -19.66 14.33
N LYS A 41 -1.64 -20.14 14.47
CA LYS A 41 -2.09 -20.88 15.65
C LYS A 41 -1.56 -22.30 15.65
N TRP A 42 -1.54 -22.92 16.82
CA TRP A 42 -1.25 -24.35 16.95
C TRP A 42 -2.18 -25.18 16.05
N GLY A 43 -1.59 -26.07 15.25
CA GLY A 43 -2.31 -26.88 14.27
C GLY A 43 -2.36 -26.30 12.86
N ALA A 44 -1.81 -25.11 12.62
CA ALA A 44 -1.72 -24.48 11.31
C ALA A 44 -0.60 -25.05 10.41
N LYS A 45 -0.24 -26.31 10.61
CA LYS A 45 0.86 -26.99 9.89
C LYS A 45 0.82 -26.81 8.39
N GLY A 46 1.96 -26.38 7.80
CA GLY A 46 2.11 -26.11 6.38
C GLY A 46 1.40 -24.84 5.90
N ALA A 47 1.02 -23.94 6.82
CA ALA A 47 0.45 -22.66 6.44
C ALA A 47 1.50 -21.68 5.92
N VAL A 48 1.09 -20.83 4.97
CA VAL A 48 1.93 -19.80 4.34
C VAL A 48 1.25 -18.44 4.46
N GLY A 49 1.94 -17.50 5.06
CA GLY A 49 1.46 -16.12 5.18
C GLY A 49 2.46 -15.14 4.55
N ASN A 50 1.97 -14.26 3.70
CA ASN A 50 2.78 -13.22 3.07
C ASN A 50 2.19 -11.84 3.39
N GLU A 51 3.06 -10.90 3.72
CA GLU A 51 2.72 -9.49 3.87
C GLU A 51 3.66 -8.66 3.00
N LYS A 52 3.09 -7.78 2.18
CA LYS A 52 3.84 -6.85 1.36
C LYS A 52 3.29 -5.44 1.50
N GLU A 53 4.18 -4.50 1.78
CA GLU A 53 3.87 -3.08 1.79
C GLU A 53 4.63 -2.35 0.68
N ASP A 54 3.97 -1.40 0.00
CA ASP A 54 4.59 -0.57 -1.03
C ASP A 54 4.12 0.88 -0.87
N VAL A 55 5.01 1.76 -0.37
CA VAL A 55 4.69 3.15 -0.03
C VAL A 55 5.55 4.11 -0.83
N LEU A 56 4.90 5.05 -1.50
CA LEU A 56 5.53 6.17 -2.19
C LEU A 56 5.46 7.42 -1.31
N LEU A 57 6.62 8.03 -1.06
CA LEU A 57 6.76 9.27 -0.31
C LEU A 57 6.99 10.42 -1.29
N LEU A 58 6.04 11.35 -1.37
CA LEU A 58 6.11 12.51 -2.28
C LEU A 58 6.64 13.79 -1.60
N SER A 59 6.69 13.81 -0.27
CA SER A 59 7.18 14.95 0.50
C SER A 59 8.22 14.52 1.55
N ASN A 60 9.01 15.48 2.04
CA ASN A 60 10.04 15.22 3.06
C ASN A 60 9.46 15.15 4.49
N ASP A 61 8.32 15.82 4.71
CA ASP A 61 7.73 16.00 6.04
C ASP A 61 6.67 14.93 6.38
N VAL A 62 6.60 13.86 5.57
CA VAL A 62 5.72 12.74 5.83
C VAL A 62 6.33 11.79 6.85
N VAL A 63 5.48 11.16 7.66
CA VAL A 63 5.87 10.13 8.60
C VAL A 63 5.20 8.81 8.22
N ASN A 64 6.00 7.82 7.85
CA ASN A 64 5.55 6.45 7.62
C ASN A 64 6.09 5.54 8.71
N GLN A 65 5.20 4.86 9.44
CA GLN A 65 5.51 3.85 10.42
C GLN A 65 4.86 2.54 10.04
N THR A 66 5.64 1.47 10.08
CA THR A 66 5.18 0.11 9.75
C THR A 66 5.60 -0.84 10.86
N ILE A 67 4.65 -1.63 11.35
CA ILE A 67 4.88 -2.61 12.41
C ILE A 67 4.42 -3.98 11.91
N PRO A 68 5.28 -4.73 11.22
CA PRO A 68 4.99 -6.10 10.83
C PRO A 68 5.12 -7.02 12.04
N LEU A 69 4.20 -7.97 12.18
CA LEU A 69 4.22 -8.97 13.23
C LEU A 69 3.96 -10.36 12.63
N ILE A 70 4.82 -11.31 12.96
CA ILE A 70 4.61 -12.73 12.64
C ILE A 70 4.61 -13.49 13.97
N LEU A 71 3.46 -14.02 14.34
CA LEU A 71 3.25 -14.81 15.57
C LEU A 71 3.20 -16.28 15.17
N CYS A 72 4.13 -17.09 15.69
CA CYS A 72 4.25 -18.50 15.34
C CYS A 72 4.04 -19.37 16.58
N ALA A 73 2.86 -19.99 16.70
CA ALA A 73 2.61 -21.07 17.67
C ALA A 73 2.78 -22.46 17.04
N GLU A 74 3.02 -22.55 15.73
CA GLU A 74 3.31 -23.77 14.96
C GLU A 74 4.69 -23.65 14.30
N GLU A 75 5.46 -24.74 14.29
CA GLU A 75 6.83 -24.74 13.76
C GLU A 75 6.90 -24.93 12.23
N ASP A 76 5.97 -25.72 11.68
CA ASP A 76 5.94 -26.04 10.24
C ASP A 76 5.06 -25.00 9.50
N VAL A 77 5.53 -23.76 9.44
CA VAL A 77 4.86 -22.64 8.77
C VAL A 77 5.87 -21.77 8.04
N GLU A 78 5.40 -21.01 7.06
CA GLU A 78 6.18 -20.03 6.32
C GLU A 78 5.54 -18.65 6.46
N GLY A 79 6.25 -17.72 7.10
CA GLY A 79 5.84 -16.33 7.26
C GLY A 79 6.83 -15.40 6.56
N ASN A 80 6.34 -14.60 5.60
CA ASN A 80 7.15 -13.67 4.84
C ASN A 80 6.63 -12.24 5.02
N HIS A 81 7.57 -11.31 5.21
CA HIS A 81 7.30 -9.89 5.22
C HIS A 81 8.24 -9.16 4.26
N GLY A 82 7.70 -8.18 3.52
CA GLY A 82 8.46 -7.31 2.66
C GLY A 82 7.89 -5.90 2.62
N ALA A 83 8.75 -4.88 2.71
CA ALA A 83 8.35 -3.49 2.58
C ALA A 83 9.23 -2.76 1.56
N THR A 84 8.60 -2.01 0.68
CA THR A 84 9.24 -1.06 -0.23
C THR A 84 8.73 0.33 0.12
N ILE A 85 9.59 1.15 0.69
CA ILE A 85 9.25 2.51 1.12
C ILE A 85 10.29 3.44 0.51
N GLY A 86 9.86 4.37 -0.33
CA GLY A 86 10.82 5.24 -1.00
C GLY A 86 10.18 6.45 -1.66
N LYS A 87 11.06 7.36 -2.09
CA LYS A 87 10.72 8.51 -2.94
C LYS A 87 10.81 8.13 -4.40
N LEU A 88 10.34 9.02 -5.27
CA LEU A 88 10.64 8.92 -6.69
C LEU A 88 12.14 9.04 -6.91
N ASP A 89 12.66 8.25 -7.84
CA ASP A 89 14.02 8.32 -8.31
C ASP A 89 14.26 9.68 -9.00
N ASP A 90 15.34 10.35 -8.62
CA ASP A 90 15.70 11.66 -9.17
C ASP A 90 15.96 11.59 -10.69
N GLU A 91 16.48 10.48 -11.21
CA GLU A 91 16.68 10.28 -12.67
C GLU A 91 15.35 10.18 -13.40
N LEU A 92 14.38 9.44 -12.83
CA LEU A 92 13.04 9.35 -13.39
C LEU A 92 12.34 10.70 -13.35
N LEU A 93 12.46 11.42 -12.24
CA LEU A 93 11.89 12.75 -12.08
C LEU A 93 12.46 13.71 -13.14
N PHE A 94 13.79 13.78 -13.28
CA PHE A 94 14.46 14.57 -14.30
C PHE A 94 14.03 14.19 -15.73
N TYR A 95 13.91 12.90 -16.03
CA TYR A 95 13.45 12.43 -17.32
C TYR A 95 12.04 12.92 -17.66
N LEU A 96 11.10 12.85 -16.71
CA LEU A 96 9.72 13.29 -16.92
C LEU A 96 9.62 14.82 -17.00
N GLU A 97 10.37 15.56 -16.18
CA GLU A 97 10.48 17.02 -16.27
C GLU A 97 11.05 17.46 -17.63
N SER A 98 12.03 16.74 -18.18
CA SER A 98 12.57 17.00 -19.53
C SER A 98 11.57 16.77 -20.65
N ARG A 99 10.47 16.08 -20.39
CA ARG A 99 9.32 15.86 -21.30
C ARG A 99 8.20 16.86 -21.09
N SER A 100 8.49 17.99 -20.46
CA SER A 100 7.56 19.10 -20.19
C SER A 100 6.44 18.78 -19.20
N MET A 101 6.61 17.77 -18.37
CA MET A 101 5.73 17.54 -17.22
C MET A 101 6.24 18.36 -16.04
N ASN A 102 5.35 19.08 -15.36
CA ASN A 102 5.73 19.71 -14.10
C ASN A 102 5.71 18.67 -12.95
N ARG A 103 6.34 19.01 -11.83
CA ARG A 103 6.52 18.10 -10.71
C ARG A 103 5.20 17.63 -10.09
N GLU A 104 4.19 18.49 -10.03
CA GLU A 104 2.86 18.17 -9.53
C GLU A 104 2.18 17.10 -10.41
N GLN A 105 2.17 17.31 -11.72
CA GLN A 105 1.65 16.32 -12.67
C GLN A 105 2.34 14.97 -12.57
N ILE A 106 3.67 14.96 -12.32
CA ILE A 106 4.42 13.72 -12.14
C ILE A 106 3.95 13.02 -10.85
N TYR A 107 3.80 13.77 -9.77
CA TYR A 107 3.38 13.23 -8.48
C TYR A 107 1.96 12.66 -8.54
N GLU A 108 1.04 13.35 -9.16
CA GLU A 108 -0.33 12.87 -9.37
C GLU A 108 -0.36 11.62 -10.24
N MET A 109 0.32 11.62 -11.36
CA MET A 109 0.42 10.45 -12.23
C MET A 109 0.95 9.24 -11.48
N MET A 110 2.00 9.39 -10.67
CA MET A 110 2.59 8.31 -9.90
C MET A 110 1.68 7.84 -8.76
N ALA A 111 0.97 8.76 -8.11
CA ALA A 111 -0.03 8.46 -7.10
C ALA A 111 -1.18 7.64 -7.70
N MET A 112 -1.74 8.10 -8.80
CA MET A 112 -2.82 7.41 -9.51
C MET A 112 -2.40 6.03 -9.99
N ALA A 113 -1.17 5.86 -10.49
CA ALA A 113 -0.64 4.57 -10.90
C ALA A 113 -0.56 3.56 -9.72
N LYS A 114 -0.18 4.02 -8.52
CA LYS A 114 -0.16 3.19 -7.31
C LYS A 114 -1.56 2.78 -6.88
N VAL A 115 -2.50 3.71 -6.89
CA VAL A 115 -3.91 3.46 -6.54
C VAL A 115 -4.55 2.50 -7.56
N ASP A 116 -4.35 2.72 -8.86
CA ASP A 116 -4.89 1.87 -9.92
C ASP A 116 -4.37 0.42 -9.80
N ALA A 117 -3.11 0.24 -9.42
CA ALA A 117 -2.55 -1.09 -9.20
C ALA A 117 -3.29 -1.89 -8.10
N VAL A 118 -3.84 -1.21 -7.09
CA VAL A 118 -4.69 -1.81 -6.05
C VAL A 118 -6.12 -2.02 -6.59
N CYS A 119 -6.68 -1.01 -7.26
CA CYS A 119 -8.04 -1.08 -7.82
C CYS A 119 -8.21 -2.25 -8.79
N ARG A 120 -7.21 -2.57 -9.59
CA ARG A 120 -7.22 -3.72 -10.53
C ARG A 120 -7.42 -5.07 -9.85
N LYS A 121 -7.15 -5.16 -8.54
CA LYS A 121 -7.35 -6.39 -7.76
C LYS A 121 -8.77 -6.56 -7.26
N ILE A 122 -9.63 -5.54 -7.37
CA ILE A 122 -11.05 -5.64 -7.05
C ILE A 122 -11.73 -6.50 -8.13
N PRO A 123 -12.25 -7.69 -7.78
CA PRO A 123 -12.80 -8.62 -8.78
C PRO A 123 -14.10 -8.10 -9.40
N ASP A 124 -14.93 -7.41 -8.61
CA ASP A 124 -16.18 -6.84 -9.08
C ASP A 124 -15.96 -5.56 -9.90
N ALA A 125 -16.34 -5.61 -11.19
CA ALA A 125 -16.13 -4.51 -12.13
C ALA A 125 -16.93 -3.25 -11.75
N ALA A 126 -18.14 -3.41 -11.19
CA ALA A 126 -18.99 -2.28 -10.80
C ALA A 126 -18.40 -1.54 -9.58
N THR A 127 -17.91 -2.29 -8.59
CA THR A 127 -17.22 -1.72 -7.42
C THR A 127 -15.93 -1.04 -7.83
N ARG A 128 -15.14 -1.67 -8.70
CA ARG A 128 -13.90 -1.07 -9.22
C ARG A 128 -14.15 0.27 -9.92
N ALA A 129 -15.17 0.34 -10.78
CA ALA A 129 -15.54 1.56 -11.48
C ALA A 129 -15.95 2.70 -10.52
N LYS A 130 -16.72 2.39 -9.47
CA LYS A 130 -17.10 3.37 -8.44
C LYS A 130 -15.91 3.90 -7.65
N VAL A 131 -14.95 3.03 -7.31
CA VAL A 131 -13.72 3.44 -6.62
C VAL A 131 -12.88 4.35 -7.51
N GLN A 132 -12.70 3.99 -8.78
CA GLN A 132 -11.96 4.81 -9.74
C GLN A 132 -12.62 6.16 -9.99
N GLU A 133 -13.94 6.21 -10.11
CA GLU A 133 -14.70 7.47 -10.23
C GLU A 133 -14.53 8.36 -9.00
N PHE A 134 -14.62 7.79 -7.80
CA PHE A 134 -14.43 8.53 -6.55
C PHE A 134 -13.02 9.14 -6.46
N LEU A 135 -12.00 8.37 -6.83
CA LEU A 135 -10.60 8.83 -6.78
C LEU A 135 -10.29 9.87 -7.87
N GLY A 136 -10.89 9.74 -9.07
CA GLY A 136 -10.78 10.76 -10.12
C GLY A 136 -11.41 12.09 -9.70
N ARG A 137 -12.56 12.07 -9.05
CA ARG A 137 -13.22 13.29 -8.53
C ARG A 137 -12.44 13.96 -7.41
N ALA A 138 -11.77 13.18 -6.55
CA ALA A 138 -10.96 13.73 -5.47
C ALA A 138 -9.76 14.54 -6.01
N GLY A 139 -9.19 14.14 -7.16
CA GLY A 139 -8.16 14.91 -7.86
C GLY A 139 -8.66 16.21 -8.48
N GLU A 140 -9.87 16.19 -9.08
CA GLU A 140 -10.47 17.36 -9.71
C GLU A 140 -10.91 18.45 -8.70
N GLU A 141 -11.32 18.06 -7.48
CA GLU A 141 -11.73 19.01 -6.43
C GLU A 141 -10.51 19.76 -5.84
N GLU A 142 -9.34 19.14 -5.74
CA GLU A 142 -8.12 19.82 -5.29
C GLU A 142 -7.58 20.83 -6.31
N GLU A 143 -7.70 20.56 -7.62
CA GLU A 143 -7.33 21.53 -8.68
C GLU A 143 -8.27 22.75 -8.74
N ALA A 144 -9.49 22.67 -8.22
CA ALA A 144 -10.46 23.75 -8.25
C ALA A 144 -10.37 24.71 -7.06
N GLU A 145 -9.61 24.35 -6.00
CA GLU A 145 -9.40 25.19 -4.80
C GLU A 145 -8.05 25.95 -4.81
N GLU A 146 -7.19 25.77 -5.82
CA GLU A 146 -5.99 26.58 -6.06
C GLU A 146 -6.25 27.71 -7.08
#